data_190c6713e79a2799f8e18ee60e45db25
#
_entry.id   190c6713e79a2799f8e18ee60e45db25
#
_cell.length_a   1.000
_cell.length_b   1.000
_cell.length_c   1.000
_cell.angle_alpha   90.00
_cell.angle_beta   90.00
_cell.angle_gamma   90.00
#
_symmetry.space_group_name_H-M   'P 1'
#
loop_
_entity.id
_entity.type
_entity.pdbx_description
1 polymer ?
#
loop_
_entity_poly.entity_id
_entity_poly.type
_entity_poly.pdbx_seq_one_letter_code
_entity_poly.pdbx_strand_id
1 'polypeptide(L)'
;DKKGDDYSWKVITYKALMDDGNTLWPSWFGHKEMERKKKFYTDSGTPQKFYQEYMMEVQSEEDSIFNRDHIKYWDGQFVKDEESGVMYIVPDGDDPKPCNIFVGVDPATDSARRNSDYSVILVVAVTPDNNIYILDYVRNRTLPVLGVPGTDKKGIVDYIFDYAKFYKPILFTIEDTSMSKPIFQAIRAEMRRRNEFIIPFKEEKPGNRMSKRDRIQEILAQRF
;
A
#
# COMPACT_ATOMS: atom_id res chain seq x y z
N ASP A 1 -35.73 12.02 27.81
CA ASP A 1 -35.39 13.10 26.88
C ASP A 1 -33.93 13.54 27.13
N LYS A 2 -32.97 12.91 26.45
CA LYS A 2 -31.61 13.42 26.36
C LYS A 2 -31.52 14.13 25.01
N LYS A 3 -31.55 15.47 25.05
CA LYS A 3 -31.12 16.31 23.93
C LYS A 3 -29.65 16.02 23.67
N GLY A 4 -29.33 15.37 22.54
CA GLY A 4 -27.97 15.28 22.03
C GLY A 4 -27.52 16.67 21.63
N ASP A 5 -26.41 17.11 22.22
CA ASP A 5 -25.71 18.32 21.78
C ASP A 5 -25.22 18.11 20.35
N ASP A 6 -25.87 18.79 19.42
CA ASP A 6 -25.48 18.80 18.01
C ASP A 6 -24.23 19.72 17.87
N TYR A 7 -23.05 19.10 18.03
CA TYR A 7 -21.78 19.80 17.77
C TYR A 7 -21.58 19.93 16.27
N SER A 8 -22.20 20.97 15.69
CA SER A 8 -21.94 21.33 14.30
C SER A 8 -20.60 22.08 14.20
N TRP A 9 -19.61 21.45 13.59
CA TRP A 9 -18.35 22.09 13.26
C TRP A 9 -18.55 23.11 12.13
N LYS A 10 -18.15 24.37 12.36
CA LYS A 10 -18.08 25.38 11.30
C LYS A 10 -16.72 25.26 10.62
N VAL A 11 -16.71 24.79 9.38
CA VAL A 11 -15.49 24.76 8.56
C VAL A 11 -15.42 26.08 7.77
N ILE A 12 -14.29 26.78 7.88
CA ILE A 12 -14.00 27.99 7.10
C ILE A 12 -12.75 27.67 6.28
N THR A 13 -12.86 27.76 4.97
CA THR A 13 -11.75 27.49 4.03
C THR A 13 -11.26 28.79 3.43
N TYR A 14 -9.95 29.03 3.46
CA TYR A 14 -9.30 30.17 2.84
C TYR A 14 -8.42 29.70 1.70
N LYS A 15 -8.83 29.97 0.46
CA LYS A 15 -8.02 29.70 -0.73
C LYS A 15 -6.95 30.79 -0.88
N ALA A 16 -5.75 30.40 -1.31
CA ALA A 16 -4.68 31.37 -1.58
C ALA A 16 -5.00 32.26 -2.80
N LEU A 17 -5.75 31.74 -3.78
CA LEU A 17 -6.37 32.50 -4.86
C LEU A 17 -7.88 32.46 -4.64
N MET A 18 -8.47 33.61 -4.42
CA MET A 18 -9.90 33.80 -4.14
C MET A 18 -10.73 33.78 -5.43
N ASP A 19 -12.03 33.51 -5.31
CA ASP A 19 -12.94 33.44 -6.47
C ASP A 19 -13.09 34.78 -7.23
N ASP A 20 -12.77 35.90 -6.58
CA ASP A 20 -12.73 37.24 -7.19
C ASP A 20 -11.42 37.53 -7.95
N GLY A 21 -10.51 36.54 -8.03
CA GLY A 21 -9.22 36.63 -8.68
C GLY A 21 -8.12 37.30 -7.83
N ASN A 22 -8.42 37.75 -6.62
CA ASN A 22 -7.43 38.28 -5.72
C ASN A 22 -6.69 37.18 -4.95
N THR A 23 -5.46 37.47 -4.50
CA THR A 23 -4.73 36.56 -3.62
C THR A 23 -5.00 36.88 -2.16
N LEU A 24 -5.01 35.88 -1.30
CA LEU A 24 -5.26 36.02 0.13
C LEU A 24 -4.22 36.91 0.81
N TRP A 25 -2.98 36.88 0.34
CA TRP A 25 -1.87 37.73 0.82
C TRP A 25 -1.11 38.39 -0.31
N PRO A 26 -1.67 39.49 -0.90
CA PRO A 26 -1.08 40.16 -2.08
C PRO A 26 0.35 40.64 -1.86
N SER A 27 0.70 41.06 -0.63
CA SER A 27 2.03 41.55 -0.29
C SER A 27 3.12 40.45 -0.20
N TRP A 28 2.74 39.20 0.00
CA TRP A 28 3.66 38.12 0.14
C TRP A 28 3.50 37.10 -1.00
N PHE A 29 2.27 36.74 -1.30
CA PHE A 29 1.89 35.81 -2.38
C PHE A 29 0.97 36.52 -3.37
N GLY A 30 1.55 37.40 -4.18
CA GLY A 30 0.81 38.08 -5.25
C GLY A 30 0.57 37.11 -6.46
N HIS A 31 -0.23 37.58 -7.41
CA HIS A 31 -0.63 36.83 -8.60
C HIS A 31 0.55 36.14 -9.33
N LYS A 32 1.63 36.88 -9.57
CA LYS A 32 2.83 36.36 -10.26
C LYS A 32 3.47 35.18 -9.51
N GLU A 33 3.47 35.26 -8.18
CA GLU A 33 4.03 34.18 -7.37
C GLU A 33 3.12 32.95 -7.40
N MET A 34 1.82 33.12 -7.38
CA MET A 34 0.84 32.03 -7.50
C MET A 34 0.93 31.35 -8.86
N GLU A 35 1.06 32.11 -9.95
CA GLU A 35 1.27 31.56 -11.28
C GLU A 35 2.59 30.80 -11.38
N ARG A 36 3.67 31.33 -10.79
CA ARG A 36 4.97 30.63 -10.74
C ARG A 36 4.87 29.33 -9.99
N LYS A 37 4.17 29.31 -8.86
CA LYS A 37 3.92 28.10 -8.07
C LYS A 37 3.09 27.08 -8.85
N LYS A 38 1.99 27.52 -9.47
CA LYS A 38 1.16 26.66 -10.30
C LYS A 38 1.96 26.05 -11.44
N LYS A 39 2.76 26.85 -12.14
CA LYS A 39 3.62 26.37 -13.22
C LYS A 39 4.66 25.37 -12.70
N PHE A 40 5.31 25.65 -11.57
CA PHE A 40 6.28 24.74 -10.95
C PHE A 40 5.68 23.35 -10.69
N TYR A 41 4.49 23.29 -10.08
CA TYR A 41 3.81 22.02 -9.83
C TYR A 41 3.34 21.31 -11.11
N THR A 42 2.93 22.08 -12.12
CA THR A 42 2.57 21.54 -13.45
C THR A 42 3.78 20.94 -14.16
N ASP A 43 4.89 21.67 -14.22
CA ASP A 43 6.13 21.24 -14.86
C ASP A 43 6.78 20.07 -14.12
N SER A 44 6.53 19.94 -12.81
CA SER A 44 6.96 18.82 -11.98
C SER A 44 6.03 17.60 -12.06
N GLY A 45 4.99 17.61 -12.90
CA GLY A 45 4.04 16.51 -13.04
C GLY A 45 3.13 16.30 -11.80
N THR A 46 3.03 17.30 -10.92
CA THR A 46 2.23 17.20 -9.68
C THR A 46 1.28 18.39 -9.51
N PRO A 47 0.47 18.76 -10.55
CA PRO A 47 -0.41 19.93 -10.47
C PRO A 47 -1.41 19.85 -9.31
N GLN A 48 -1.79 18.64 -8.91
CA GLN A 48 -2.72 18.36 -7.80
C GLN A 48 -2.22 18.96 -6.48
N LYS A 49 -0.91 18.96 -6.23
CA LYS A 49 -0.35 19.55 -5.01
C LYS A 49 -0.61 21.04 -4.91
N PHE A 50 -0.62 21.74 -6.06
CA PHE A 50 -0.98 23.15 -6.07
C PHE A 50 -2.42 23.36 -5.59
N TYR A 51 -3.36 22.59 -6.10
CA TYR A 51 -4.76 22.71 -5.71
C TYR A 51 -4.99 22.32 -4.25
N GLN A 52 -4.34 21.27 -3.77
CA GLN A 52 -4.43 20.83 -2.38
C GLN A 52 -3.82 21.85 -1.40
N GLU A 53 -2.62 22.37 -1.70
CA GLU A 53 -1.88 23.23 -0.77
C GLU A 53 -2.33 24.68 -0.82
N TYR A 54 -2.71 25.20 -1.98
CA TYR A 54 -3.03 26.62 -2.16
C TYR A 54 -4.51 26.88 -2.40
N MET A 55 -5.23 25.94 -2.98
CA MET A 55 -6.65 26.12 -3.26
C MET A 55 -7.56 25.44 -2.26
N MET A 56 -7.01 24.63 -1.34
CA MET A 56 -7.78 23.81 -0.39
C MET A 56 -8.81 22.91 -1.09
N GLU A 57 -8.54 22.60 -2.34
CA GLU A 57 -9.38 21.72 -3.15
C GLU A 57 -8.86 20.29 -3.02
N VAL A 58 -9.68 19.44 -2.43
CA VAL A 58 -9.48 17.98 -2.57
C VAL A 58 -9.89 17.67 -3.99
N GLN A 59 -8.90 17.36 -4.84
CA GLN A 59 -9.21 17.00 -6.23
C GLN A 59 -10.13 15.78 -6.26
N SER A 60 -11.03 15.81 -7.22
CA SER A 60 -12.00 14.77 -7.49
C SER A 60 -11.36 13.39 -7.64
N GLU A 61 -12.14 12.34 -7.49
CA GLU A 61 -11.72 10.94 -7.73
C GLU A 61 -11.06 10.73 -9.10
N GLU A 62 -11.35 11.61 -10.08
CA GLU A 62 -10.75 11.60 -11.43
C GLU A 62 -9.24 11.87 -11.45
N ASP A 63 -8.71 12.57 -10.43
CA ASP A 63 -7.28 12.87 -10.28
C ASP A 63 -6.56 11.91 -9.32
N SER A 64 -7.24 10.91 -8.81
CA SER A 64 -6.60 9.90 -7.97
C SER A 64 -5.69 9.02 -8.82
N ILE A 65 -4.55 8.59 -8.26
CA ILE A 65 -3.62 7.67 -8.94
C ILE A 65 -4.35 6.39 -9.35
N PHE A 66 -5.37 6.02 -8.58
CA PHE A 66 -6.23 4.87 -8.83
C PHE A 66 -7.67 5.34 -8.96
N ASN A 67 -8.25 5.20 -10.14
CA ASN A 67 -9.68 5.39 -10.31
C ASN A 67 -10.40 4.16 -9.74
N ARG A 68 -11.44 4.39 -8.93
CA ARG A 68 -12.28 3.30 -8.39
C ARG A 68 -12.89 2.44 -9.48
N ASP A 69 -13.22 3.03 -10.62
CA ASP A 69 -13.79 2.32 -11.76
C ASP A 69 -12.83 1.29 -12.39
N HIS A 70 -11.52 1.45 -12.13
CA HIS A 70 -10.50 0.52 -12.60
C HIS A 70 -10.26 -0.64 -11.61
N ILE A 71 -10.77 -0.53 -10.37
CA ILE A 71 -10.68 -1.60 -9.38
C ILE A 71 -11.72 -2.66 -9.75
N LYS A 72 -11.24 -3.82 -10.18
CA LYS A 72 -12.09 -4.96 -10.48
C LYS A 72 -12.09 -5.91 -9.29
N TYR A 73 -13.27 -6.31 -8.89
CA TYR A 73 -13.43 -7.42 -7.95
C TYR A 73 -13.52 -8.71 -8.77
N TRP A 74 -12.89 -9.76 -8.28
CA TRP A 74 -12.96 -11.05 -8.90
C TRP A 74 -13.58 -12.05 -7.92
N ASP A 75 -14.46 -12.91 -8.44
CA ASP A 75 -14.99 -14.07 -7.76
C ASP A 75 -14.36 -15.30 -8.40
N GLY A 76 -14.10 -16.31 -7.58
CA GLY A 76 -13.47 -17.51 -8.07
C GLY A 76 -12.64 -18.20 -7.00
N GLN A 77 -11.78 -19.12 -7.44
CA GLN A 77 -11.02 -19.95 -6.54
C GLN A 77 -9.52 -19.87 -6.83
N PHE A 78 -8.73 -19.93 -5.76
CA PHE A 78 -7.31 -20.22 -5.83
C PHE A 78 -7.12 -21.69 -5.58
N VAL A 79 -6.56 -22.41 -6.56
CA VAL A 79 -6.43 -23.86 -6.54
C VAL A 79 -4.98 -24.27 -6.78
N LYS A 80 -4.55 -25.27 -6.05
CA LYS A 80 -3.29 -25.96 -6.29
C LYS A 80 -3.56 -27.29 -6.96
N ASP A 81 -2.94 -27.52 -8.10
CA ASP A 81 -2.88 -28.85 -8.68
C ASP A 81 -1.90 -29.71 -7.87
N GLU A 82 -2.42 -30.77 -7.26
CA GLU A 82 -1.63 -31.64 -6.38
C GLU A 82 -0.63 -32.50 -7.16
N GLU A 83 -0.88 -32.77 -8.44
CA GLU A 83 0.00 -33.61 -9.28
C GLU A 83 1.19 -32.82 -9.80
N SER A 84 0.94 -31.66 -10.40
CA SER A 84 1.99 -30.78 -10.96
C SER A 84 2.57 -29.81 -9.94
N GLY A 85 1.84 -29.52 -8.86
CA GLY A 85 2.18 -28.51 -7.88
C GLY A 85 1.97 -27.07 -8.37
N VAL A 86 1.42 -26.89 -9.56
CA VAL A 86 1.13 -25.56 -10.14
C VAL A 86 -0.05 -24.92 -9.44
N MET A 87 0.04 -23.62 -9.24
CA MET A 87 -1.03 -22.81 -8.68
C MET A 87 -1.88 -22.19 -9.79
N TYR A 88 -3.19 -22.19 -9.60
CA TYR A 88 -4.14 -21.65 -10.56
C TYR A 88 -5.08 -20.65 -9.90
N ILE A 89 -5.37 -19.57 -10.62
CA ILE A 89 -6.55 -18.74 -10.41
C ILE A 89 -7.65 -19.26 -11.33
N VAL A 90 -8.81 -19.53 -10.77
CA VAL A 90 -10.00 -19.98 -11.48
C VAL A 90 -11.08 -18.93 -11.27
N PRO A 91 -11.13 -17.86 -12.10
CA PRO A 91 -12.20 -16.86 -12.02
C PRO A 91 -13.54 -17.50 -12.37
N ASP A 92 -14.63 -17.02 -11.78
CA ASP A 92 -15.97 -17.53 -12.10
C ASP A 92 -16.30 -17.30 -13.57
N GLY A 93 -16.62 -18.38 -14.27
CA GLY A 93 -16.97 -18.35 -15.70
C GLY A 93 -15.78 -18.32 -16.66
N ASP A 94 -14.54 -18.39 -16.16
CA ASP A 94 -13.31 -18.41 -16.96
C ASP A 94 -12.54 -19.73 -16.78
N ASP A 95 -11.62 -20.00 -17.72
CA ASP A 95 -10.70 -21.13 -17.62
C ASP A 95 -9.65 -20.91 -16.52
N PRO A 96 -9.16 -22.01 -15.89
CA PRO A 96 -8.07 -21.94 -14.94
C PRO A 96 -6.80 -21.33 -15.56
N LYS A 97 -6.22 -20.33 -14.89
CA LYS A 97 -5.00 -19.64 -15.32
C LYS A 97 -3.86 -20.00 -14.37
N PRO A 98 -2.75 -20.55 -14.85
CA PRO A 98 -1.59 -20.78 -14.00
C PRO A 98 -1.05 -19.44 -13.48
N CYS A 99 -0.52 -19.45 -12.26
CA CYS A 99 -0.03 -18.22 -11.67
C CYS A 99 1.21 -18.42 -10.80
N ASN A 100 1.99 -17.37 -10.68
CA ASN A 100 3.08 -17.28 -9.71
C ASN A 100 2.63 -16.42 -8.52
N ILE A 101 2.97 -16.87 -7.31
CA ILE A 101 2.61 -16.15 -6.09
C ILE A 101 3.79 -15.35 -5.58
N PHE A 102 3.50 -14.11 -5.18
CA PHE A 102 4.45 -13.20 -4.56
C PHE A 102 3.87 -12.67 -3.25
N VAL A 103 4.73 -12.42 -2.28
CA VAL A 103 4.35 -11.83 -1.01
C VAL A 103 5.19 -10.59 -0.75
N GLY A 104 4.53 -9.46 -0.54
CA GLY A 104 5.15 -8.20 -0.15
C GLY A 104 4.92 -7.91 1.32
N VAL A 105 5.96 -7.45 2.03
CA VAL A 105 5.91 -7.08 3.43
C VAL A 105 6.43 -5.65 3.58
N ASP A 106 5.56 -4.75 4.04
CA ASP A 106 5.87 -3.36 4.40
C ASP A 106 5.73 -3.22 5.93
N PRO A 107 6.83 -3.37 6.71
CA PRO A 107 6.76 -3.31 8.15
C PRO A 107 6.73 -1.86 8.63
N ALA A 108 5.81 -1.52 9.54
CA ALA A 108 5.81 -0.22 10.21
C ALA A 108 7.07 -0.01 11.07
N THR A 109 7.66 1.18 10.98
CA THR A 109 8.90 1.51 11.68
C THR A 109 8.75 1.69 13.19
N ASP A 110 7.55 2.00 13.67
CA ASP A 110 7.28 2.28 15.08
C ASP A 110 5.87 1.83 15.47
N SER A 111 5.75 0.57 15.87
CA SER A 111 4.47 -0.01 16.31
C SER A 111 4.00 0.48 17.71
N ALA A 112 4.84 1.22 18.43
CA ALA A 112 4.54 1.66 19.78
C ALA A 112 3.76 2.98 19.85
N ARG A 113 3.73 3.77 18.79
CA ARG A 113 3.04 5.07 18.76
C ARG A 113 1.60 4.92 18.29
N ARG A 114 0.69 5.62 18.92
CA ARG A 114 -0.75 5.63 18.62
C ARG A 114 -1.09 6.06 17.19
N ASN A 115 -0.18 6.78 16.51
CA ASN A 115 -0.27 7.25 15.14
C ASN A 115 0.78 6.60 14.22
N SER A 116 1.26 5.39 14.55
CA SER A 116 2.20 4.67 13.69
C SER A 116 1.54 4.26 12.37
N ASP A 117 2.36 4.14 11.33
CA ASP A 117 1.95 3.55 10.06
C ASP A 117 1.48 2.10 10.25
N TYR A 118 0.79 1.58 9.25
CA TYR A 118 0.39 0.19 9.24
C TYR A 118 1.53 -0.70 8.76
N SER A 119 1.74 -1.83 9.43
CA SER A 119 2.41 -2.97 8.81
C SER A 119 1.43 -3.64 7.87
N VAL A 120 1.89 -3.94 6.66
CA VAL A 120 1.08 -4.59 5.63
C VAL A 120 1.82 -5.82 5.10
N ILE A 121 1.10 -6.93 4.99
CA ILE A 121 1.54 -8.11 4.27
C ILE A 121 0.52 -8.35 3.17
N LEU A 122 0.96 -8.45 1.92
CA LEU A 122 0.10 -8.60 0.76
C LEU A 122 0.50 -9.84 -0.03
N VAL A 123 -0.45 -10.69 -0.34
CA VAL A 123 -0.28 -11.87 -1.19
C VAL A 123 -0.93 -11.61 -2.54
N VAL A 124 -0.15 -11.75 -3.60
CA VAL A 124 -0.64 -11.56 -4.97
C VAL A 124 -0.32 -12.77 -5.84
N ALA A 125 -1.24 -13.09 -6.74
CA ALA A 125 -1.01 -14.00 -7.84
C ALA A 125 -0.81 -13.20 -9.13
N VAL A 126 0.15 -13.60 -9.94
CA VAL A 126 0.43 -13.01 -11.26
C VAL A 126 0.32 -14.10 -12.31
N THR A 127 -0.56 -13.90 -13.28
CA THR A 127 -0.80 -14.81 -14.39
C THR A 127 0.08 -14.46 -15.60
N PRO A 128 0.27 -15.36 -16.59
CA PRO A 128 1.11 -15.11 -17.77
C PRO A 128 0.66 -13.92 -18.63
N ASP A 129 -0.61 -13.57 -18.58
CA ASP A 129 -1.19 -12.37 -19.23
C ASP A 129 -1.01 -11.09 -18.40
N ASN A 130 -0.14 -11.13 -17.37
CA ASN A 130 0.19 -10.03 -16.46
C ASN A 130 -0.99 -9.50 -15.61
N ASN A 131 -2.08 -10.24 -15.49
CA ASN A 131 -3.11 -9.88 -14.53
C ASN A 131 -2.62 -10.15 -13.09
N ILE A 132 -2.95 -9.24 -12.18
CA ILE A 132 -2.58 -9.31 -10.77
C ILE A 132 -3.86 -9.52 -9.96
N TYR A 133 -3.90 -10.61 -9.19
CA TYR A 133 -5.00 -10.95 -8.30
C TYR A 133 -4.53 -10.81 -6.86
N ILE A 134 -5.23 -10.03 -6.06
CA ILE A 134 -4.99 -9.97 -4.62
C ILE A 134 -5.68 -11.19 -3.99
N LEU A 135 -4.90 -12.06 -3.36
CA LEU A 135 -5.40 -13.28 -2.73
C LEU A 135 -5.70 -13.08 -1.26
N ASP A 136 -4.83 -12.36 -0.56
CA ASP A 136 -4.96 -12.14 0.87
C ASP A 136 -4.14 -10.92 1.30
N TYR A 137 -4.50 -10.33 2.43
CA TYR A 137 -3.70 -9.27 3.03
C TYR A 137 -3.88 -9.18 4.55
N VAL A 138 -2.83 -8.75 5.23
CA VAL A 138 -2.88 -8.35 6.63
C VAL A 138 -2.50 -6.88 6.71
N ARG A 139 -3.29 -6.08 7.42
CA ARG A 139 -3.03 -4.67 7.68
C ARG A 139 -3.29 -4.36 9.14
N ASN A 140 -2.24 -4.07 9.90
CA ASN A 140 -2.37 -3.79 11.33
C ASN A 140 -1.31 -2.79 11.78
N ARG A 141 -1.66 -1.87 12.69
CA ARG A 141 -0.73 -0.88 13.26
C ARG A 141 0.19 -1.47 14.34
N THR A 142 -0.27 -2.50 15.02
CA THR A 142 0.41 -3.10 16.18
C THR A 142 0.89 -4.51 15.92
N LEU A 143 1.28 -4.81 14.66
CA LEU A 143 1.75 -6.13 14.29
C LEU A 143 3.18 -6.35 14.82
N PRO A 144 3.41 -7.23 15.79
CA PRO A 144 4.74 -7.50 16.31
C PRO A 144 5.57 -8.30 15.32
N VAL A 145 6.87 -8.36 15.49
CA VAL A 145 7.74 -9.22 14.66
C VAL A 145 7.38 -10.69 14.85
N LEU A 146 7.23 -11.14 16.09
CA LEU A 146 6.77 -12.49 16.46
C LEU A 146 5.49 -12.38 17.28
N GLY A 147 4.60 -13.33 17.08
CA GLY A 147 3.41 -13.47 17.90
C GLY A 147 3.69 -13.95 19.33
N VAL A 148 2.65 -13.99 20.13
CA VAL A 148 2.76 -14.47 21.52
C VAL A 148 2.50 -15.97 21.54
N PRO A 149 3.48 -16.79 21.93
CA PRO A 149 3.31 -18.25 22.01
C PRO A 149 2.10 -18.67 22.86
N GLY A 150 1.32 -19.61 22.35
CA GLY A 150 0.12 -20.11 23.04
C GLY A 150 -1.12 -19.20 22.94
N THR A 151 -1.08 -18.17 22.11
CA THR A 151 -2.22 -17.30 21.83
C THR A 151 -2.48 -17.21 20.33
N ASP A 152 -3.66 -16.70 19.94
CA ASP A 152 -4.00 -16.42 18.54
C ASP A 152 -3.35 -15.14 17.97
N LYS A 153 -2.52 -14.46 18.77
CA LYS A 153 -1.83 -13.23 18.35
C LYS A 153 -0.60 -13.56 17.52
N LYS A 154 -0.76 -13.48 16.20
CA LYS A 154 0.32 -13.68 15.23
C LYS A 154 1.14 -12.40 15.04
N GLY A 155 2.44 -12.59 14.78
CA GLY A 155 3.34 -11.55 14.31
C GLY A 155 3.63 -11.65 12.82
N ILE A 156 4.43 -10.71 12.30
CA ILE A 156 4.83 -10.68 10.88
C ILE A 156 5.43 -12.02 10.44
N VAL A 157 6.33 -12.56 11.25
CA VAL A 157 7.04 -13.81 10.93
C VAL A 157 6.09 -15.00 10.94
N ASP A 158 5.10 -15.04 11.83
CA ASP A 158 4.11 -16.13 11.84
C ASP A 158 3.27 -16.12 10.56
N TYR A 159 2.82 -14.97 10.10
CA TYR A 159 2.12 -14.83 8.82
C TYR A 159 3.01 -15.25 7.63
N ILE A 160 4.29 -14.88 7.65
CA ILE A 160 5.24 -15.30 6.60
C ILE A 160 5.33 -16.83 6.51
N PHE A 161 5.40 -17.54 7.65
CA PHE A 161 5.43 -19.00 7.67
C PHE A 161 4.10 -19.60 7.21
N ASP A 162 2.98 -19.06 7.66
CA ASP A 162 1.66 -19.53 7.25
C ASP A 162 1.45 -19.36 5.74
N TYR A 163 1.84 -18.19 5.21
CA TYR A 163 1.75 -17.91 3.78
C TYR A 163 2.73 -18.72 2.94
N ALA A 164 3.94 -18.97 3.45
CA ALA A 164 4.89 -19.85 2.81
C ALA A 164 4.33 -21.28 2.67
N LYS A 165 3.66 -21.76 3.69
CA LYS A 165 3.07 -23.10 3.71
C LYS A 165 1.84 -23.21 2.81
N PHE A 166 0.95 -22.21 2.87
CA PHE A 166 -0.33 -22.25 2.17
C PHE A 166 -0.19 -21.85 0.70
N TYR A 167 0.40 -20.68 0.42
CA TYR A 167 0.48 -20.12 -0.93
C TYR A 167 1.71 -20.58 -1.72
N LYS A 168 2.76 -21.07 -1.05
CA LYS A 168 4.04 -21.46 -1.66
C LYS A 168 4.58 -20.39 -2.63
N PRO A 169 4.74 -19.15 -2.18
CA PRO A 169 5.17 -18.07 -3.05
C PRO A 169 6.58 -18.32 -3.61
N ILE A 170 6.84 -17.85 -4.81
CA ILE A 170 8.17 -17.97 -5.43
C ILE A 170 9.13 -16.90 -4.89
N LEU A 171 8.59 -15.83 -4.29
CA LEU A 171 9.40 -14.75 -3.74
C LEU A 171 8.65 -14.04 -2.60
N PHE A 172 9.38 -13.77 -1.52
CA PHE A 172 9.03 -12.78 -0.51
C PHE A 172 9.85 -11.51 -0.71
N THR A 173 9.22 -10.35 -0.67
CA THR A 173 9.91 -9.05 -0.64
C THR A 173 9.62 -8.37 0.69
N ILE A 174 10.64 -7.78 1.30
CA ILE A 174 10.50 -6.98 2.52
C ILE A 174 11.11 -5.61 2.24
N GLU A 175 10.36 -4.53 2.48
CA GLU A 175 10.89 -3.18 2.33
C GLU A 175 12.04 -2.95 3.33
N ASP A 176 13.18 -2.40 2.83
CA ASP A 176 14.36 -2.10 3.65
C ASP A 176 14.07 -0.91 4.57
N THR A 177 13.66 -1.23 5.78
CA THR A 177 13.40 -0.28 6.87
C THR A 177 14.25 -0.65 8.09
N SER A 178 14.19 0.17 9.13
CA SER A 178 14.84 -0.17 10.41
C SER A 178 14.34 -1.50 11.00
N MET A 179 13.15 -1.96 10.62
CA MET A 179 12.52 -3.20 11.07
C MET A 179 12.88 -4.42 10.23
N SER A 180 13.45 -4.26 9.03
CA SER A 180 13.78 -5.40 8.16
C SER A 180 14.81 -6.34 8.81
N LYS A 181 15.87 -5.81 9.40
CA LYS A 181 16.91 -6.61 10.06
C LYS A 181 16.39 -7.48 11.21
N PRO A 182 15.62 -6.96 12.20
CA PRO A 182 14.97 -7.79 13.21
C PRO A 182 14.08 -8.89 12.63
N ILE A 183 13.31 -8.58 11.58
CA ILE A 183 12.43 -9.55 10.91
C ILE A 183 13.28 -10.67 10.29
N PHE A 184 14.33 -10.36 9.54
CA PHE A 184 15.22 -11.37 8.94
C PHE A 184 15.90 -12.24 10.01
N GLN A 185 16.32 -11.67 11.13
CA GLN A 185 16.90 -12.44 12.23
C GLN A 185 15.87 -13.39 12.83
N ALA A 186 14.66 -12.93 13.07
CA ALA A 186 13.56 -13.73 13.59
C ALA A 186 13.17 -14.87 12.62
N ILE A 187 13.07 -14.58 11.31
CA ILE A 187 12.82 -15.61 10.30
C ILE A 187 13.88 -16.72 10.35
N ARG A 188 15.16 -16.36 10.39
CA ARG A 188 16.26 -17.35 10.45
C ARG A 188 16.23 -18.17 11.75
N ALA A 189 15.85 -17.56 12.87
CA ALA A 189 15.69 -18.27 14.12
C ALA A 189 14.50 -19.23 14.08
N GLU A 190 13.38 -18.79 13.51
CA GLU A 190 12.17 -19.62 13.37
C GLU A 190 12.36 -20.75 12.36
N MET A 191 13.08 -20.56 11.26
CA MET A 191 13.45 -21.63 10.34
C MET A 191 14.15 -22.76 11.06
N ARG A 192 15.14 -22.43 11.93
CA ARG A 192 15.87 -23.43 12.71
C ARG A 192 14.97 -24.09 13.76
N ARG A 193 14.16 -23.31 14.47
CA ARG A 193 13.27 -23.81 15.52
C ARG A 193 12.19 -24.78 14.96
N ARG A 194 11.61 -24.41 13.79
CA ARG A 194 10.55 -25.21 13.13
C ARG A 194 11.11 -26.32 12.25
N ASN A 195 12.42 -26.33 11.99
CA ASN A 195 13.07 -27.16 10.96
C ASN A 195 12.39 -27.02 9.59
N GLU A 196 11.99 -25.81 9.25
CA GLU A 196 11.33 -25.45 7.99
C GLU A 196 12.19 -24.45 7.23
N PHE A 197 12.31 -24.67 5.93
CA PHE A 197 13.01 -23.71 5.06
C PHE A 197 11.99 -22.88 4.29
N ILE A 198 12.13 -21.56 4.34
CA ILE A 198 11.33 -20.62 3.57
C ILE A 198 12.17 -20.08 2.41
N ILE A 199 11.51 -19.85 1.27
CA ILE A 199 12.09 -19.38 0.01
C ILE A 199 12.83 -18.05 0.18
N PRO A 200 13.75 -17.71 -0.76
CA PRO A 200 14.59 -16.54 -0.68
C PRO A 200 13.81 -15.24 -0.56
N PHE A 201 14.26 -14.45 0.40
CA PHE A 201 13.78 -13.10 0.60
C PHE A 201 14.62 -12.12 -0.21
N LYS A 202 13.97 -11.17 -0.84
CA LYS A 202 14.62 -10.02 -1.43
C LYS A 202 14.35 -8.79 -0.58
N GLU A 203 15.42 -8.14 -0.12
CA GLU A 203 15.35 -6.84 0.52
C GLU A 203 15.21 -5.77 -0.57
N GLU A 204 14.07 -5.11 -0.62
CA GLU A 204 13.84 -4.03 -1.57
C GLU A 204 14.25 -2.71 -0.96
N LYS A 205 15.36 -2.14 -1.47
CA LYS A 205 15.76 -0.77 -1.12
C LYS A 205 14.84 0.20 -1.86
N PRO A 206 14.17 1.10 -1.12
CA PRO A 206 13.45 2.18 -1.78
C PRO A 206 14.41 2.92 -2.70
N GLY A 207 14.09 3.01 -3.98
CA GLY A 207 14.94 3.69 -4.95
C GLY A 207 15.14 5.14 -4.53
N ASN A 208 16.40 5.54 -4.28
CA ASN A 208 16.79 6.86 -3.77
C ASN A 208 16.45 8.04 -4.71
N ARG A 209 15.85 7.79 -5.88
CA ARG A 209 15.58 8.81 -6.90
C ARG A 209 14.11 9.17 -7.05
N MET A 210 13.19 8.39 -6.47
CA MET A 210 11.76 8.60 -6.66
C MET A 210 11.01 8.51 -5.34
N SER A 211 10.03 9.39 -5.15
CA SER A 211 9.14 9.30 -3.99
C SER A 211 8.30 8.01 -4.04
N LYS A 212 7.79 7.55 -2.88
CA LYS A 212 6.89 6.38 -2.81
C LYS A 212 5.68 6.57 -3.75
N ARG A 213 5.18 7.81 -3.84
CA ARG A 213 4.05 8.17 -4.71
C ARG A 213 4.41 8.03 -6.19
N ASP A 214 5.57 8.52 -6.60
CA ASP A 214 6.00 8.47 -8.00
C ASP A 214 6.23 7.02 -8.44
N ARG A 215 6.80 6.18 -7.58
CA ARG A 215 6.95 4.74 -7.82
C ARG A 215 5.60 4.05 -7.99
N ILE A 216 4.62 4.38 -7.15
CA ILE A 216 3.26 3.84 -7.26
C ILE A 216 2.64 4.29 -8.58
N GLN A 217 2.77 5.57 -8.92
CA GLN A 217 2.21 6.13 -10.16
C GLN A 217 2.86 5.54 -11.41
N GLU A 218 4.18 5.38 -11.45
CA GLU A 218 4.86 4.82 -12.63
C GLU A 218 4.65 3.31 -12.79
N ILE A 219 4.61 2.57 -11.69
CA ILE A 219 4.59 1.10 -11.77
C ILE A 219 3.16 0.54 -11.75
N LEU A 220 2.31 1.08 -10.89
CA LEU A 220 0.96 0.53 -10.71
C LEU A 220 -0.09 1.25 -11.55
N ALA A 221 -0.07 2.58 -11.64
CA ALA A 221 -1.09 3.31 -12.40
C ALA A 221 -1.07 3.01 -13.92
N GLN A 222 0.05 2.51 -14.45
CA GLN A 222 0.12 2.04 -15.84
C GLN A 222 -0.54 0.67 -16.05
N ARG A 223 -0.91 -0.04 -14.98
CA ARG A 223 -1.50 -1.38 -15.02
C ARG A 223 -3.00 -1.39 -14.68
N PHE A 224 -3.51 -0.25 -14.25
CA PHE A 224 -4.91 0.00 -13.92
C PHE A 224 -5.47 1.12 -14.81
#